data_0505073489e1ba4a09ae948aa249c712
#
_entry.id   0505073489e1ba4a09ae948aa249c712
#
_cell.length_a   1.000
_cell.length_b   1.000
_cell.length_c   1.000
_cell.angle_alpha   90.00
_cell.angle_beta   90.00
_cell.angle_gamma   90.00
#
_symmetry.space_group_name_H-M   'P 1'
#
loop_
_entity.id
_entity.type
_entity.pdbx_description
1 polymer ?
#
loop_
_entity_poly.entity_id
_entity_poly.type
_entity_poly.pdbx_seq_one_letter_code
_entity_poly.pdbx_strand_id
1 'polypeptide(L)'
;YISGITKYEALSGVLKGVTDALSTLLNLIPVLGLGDLITMLLNGGVLSVGNLIPIGYVNPVFSNCSVSGNDMISGQNYTGGFAGETIGAVMTGCSVNGTESVNGTDYSGGFIGRASNAVVAGALDHLGIQIADFPVNTVMLGCSINGSANVSATGSSGKESGYAGGFIGEMRNSYAVDCSISSLGTVSGKDYT
;
A
#
# COMPACT_ATOMS: atom_id res chain seq x y z
N TYR A 1 -4.39 -4.27 8.73
CA TYR A 1 -4.41 -4.13 7.27
C TYR A 1 -4.52 -2.65 6.91
N ILE A 2 -3.55 -2.13 6.20
CA ILE A 2 -3.54 -0.75 5.72
C ILE A 2 -3.42 -0.78 4.20
N SER A 3 -4.46 -0.35 3.53
CA SER A 3 -4.53 -0.20 2.08
C SER A 3 -5.33 1.05 1.76
N GLY A 4 -4.94 1.80 0.74
CA GLY A 4 -5.64 3.02 0.37
C GLY A 4 -6.05 3.02 -1.09
N ILE A 5 -7.35 3.03 -1.32
CA ILE A 5 -7.96 3.36 -2.60
C ILE A 5 -8.95 4.48 -2.32
N THR A 6 -8.70 5.65 -2.84
CA THR A 6 -9.60 6.78 -2.67
C THR A 6 -10.00 7.35 -4.03
N LYS A 7 -11.23 7.79 -4.14
CA LYS A 7 -11.69 8.57 -5.29
C LYS A 7 -11.43 10.04 -5.02
N TYR A 8 -10.67 10.68 -5.88
CA TYR A 8 -10.48 12.13 -5.85
C TYR A 8 -11.56 12.82 -6.67
N GLU A 9 -12.62 13.24 -6.03
CA GLU A 9 -13.70 13.96 -6.69
C GLU A 9 -13.24 15.32 -7.27
N ALA A 10 -12.35 16.02 -6.57
CA ALA A 10 -11.81 17.29 -7.05
C ALA A 10 -10.98 17.14 -8.33
N LEU A 11 -10.17 16.10 -8.43
CA LEU A 11 -9.37 15.82 -9.61
C LEU A 11 -10.24 15.32 -10.77
N SER A 12 -11.30 14.56 -10.49
CA SER A 12 -12.25 14.11 -11.49
C SER A 12 -12.99 15.27 -12.15
N GLY A 13 -13.28 16.32 -11.38
CA GLY A 13 -13.88 17.56 -11.92
C GLY A 13 -12.96 18.30 -12.88
N VAL A 14 -11.67 18.43 -12.55
CA VAL A 14 -10.67 19.06 -13.43
C VAL A 14 -10.46 18.23 -14.69
N LEU A 15 -10.34 16.91 -14.54
CA LEU A 15 -10.17 16.00 -15.67
C LEU A 15 -11.42 15.98 -16.57
N LYS A 16 -12.61 16.01 -15.97
CA LYS A 16 -13.85 16.17 -16.74
C LYS A 16 -13.85 17.46 -17.56
N GLY A 17 -13.44 18.58 -16.98
CA GLY A 17 -13.31 19.83 -17.70
C GLY A 17 -12.33 19.76 -18.88
N VAL A 18 -11.17 19.09 -18.69
CA VAL A 18 -10.17 18.89 -19.75
C VAL A 18 -10.71 17.94 -20.83
N THR A 19 -11.42 16.88 -20.46
CA THR A 19 -11.99 15.94 -21.42
C THR A 19 -13.14 16.53 -22.19
N ASP A 20 -13.99 17.33 -21.56
CA ASP A 20 -15.08 18.06 -22.25
C ASP A 20 -14.51 19.08 -23.24
N ALA A 21 -13.44 19.81 -22.89
CA ALA A 21 -12.75 20.73 -23.78
C ALA A 21 -12.08 19.99 -24.96
N LEU A 22 -11.41 18.87 -24.68
CA LEU A 22 -10.77 18.02 -25.70
C LEU A 22 -11.80 17.40 -26.65
N SER A 23 -12.91 16.92 -26.12
CA SER A 23 -14.05 16.39 -26.87
C SER A 23 -14.65 17.46 -27.79
N THR A 24 -14.84 18.68 -27.27
CA THR A 24 -15.31 19.82 -28.08
C THR A 24 -14.34 20.16 -29.22
N LEU A 25 -13.04 20.11 -28.94
CA LEU A 25 -12.01 20.37 -29.94
C LEU A 25 -11.95 19.28 -31.02
N LEU A 26 -12.12 18.02 -30.63
CA LEU A 26 -12.12 16.87 -31.53
C LEU A 26 -13.40 16.80 -32.39
N ASN A 27 -14.54 17.26 -31.88
CA ASN A 27 -15.79 17.38 -32.64
C ASN A 27 -15.75 18.49 -33.71
N LEU A 28 -14.80 19.43 -33.62
CA LEU A 28 -14.51 20.41 -34.66
C LEU A 28 -13.68 19.85 -35.83
N ILE A 29 -13.13 18.64 -35.69
CA ILE A 29 -12.40 17.97 -36.76
C ILE A 29 -13.40 17.08 -37.54
N PRO A 30 -13.84 17.49 -38.74
CA PRO A 30 -14.96 16.84 -39.44
C PRO A 30 -14.63 15.45 -40.00
N VAL A 31 -13.52 14.88 -39.64
CA VAL A 31 -12.96 13.75 -40.42
C VAL A 31 -13.34 12.36 -39.91
N LEU A 32 -13.79 12.15 -38.68
CA LEU A 32 -13.96 10.77 -38.22
C LEU A 32 -14.99 10.49 -37.11
N GLY A 33 -15.69 11.45 -36.55
CA GLY A 33 -16.53 11.18 -35.36
C GLY A 33 -15.72 10.74 -34.13
N LEU A 34 -14.42 10.99 -34.13
CA LEU A 34 -13.51 10.65 -33.02
C LEU A 34 -13.91 11.35 -31.72
N GLY A 35 -14.48 12.57 -31.84
CA GLY A 35 -14.99 13.30 -30.69
C GLY A 35 -16.16 12.58 -30.03
N ASP A 36 -17.08 12.03 -30.83
CA ASP A 36 -18.22 11.24 -30.31
C ASP A 36 -17.74 9.94 -29.69
N LEU A 37 -16.76 9.29 -30.30
CA LEU A 37 -16.13 8.08 -29.75
C LEU A 37 -15.45 8.37 -28.43
N ILE A 38 -14.66 9.42 -28.34
CA ILE A 38 -14.00 9.84 -27.11
C ILE A 38 -15.02 10.29 -26.06
N THR A 39 -16.04 11.03 -26.45
CA THR A 39 -17.13 11.42 -25.54
C THR A 39 -17.90 10.18 -25.04
N MET A 40 -18.15 9.22 -25.89
CA MET A 40 -18.77 7.95 -25.50
C MET A 40 -17.85 7.14 -24.57
N LEU A 41 -16.56 7.09 -24.84
CA LEU A 41 -15.57 6.44 -24.01
C LEU A 41 -15.40 7.11 -22.64
N LEU A 42 -15.48 8.45 -22.59
CA LEU A 42 -15.25 9.24 -21.39
C LEU A 42 -16.52 9.49 -20.56
N ASN A 43 -17.68 9.66 -21.23
CA ASN A 43 -18.97 9.95 -20.57
C ASN A 43 -19.93 8.75 -20.53
N GLY A 44 -19.71 7.78 -21.35
CA GLY A 44 -20.70 6.75 -21.69
C GLY A 44 -20.73 5.53 -20.79
N GLY A 45 -20.37 5.61 -19.53
CA GLY A 45 -20.55 4.49 -18.61
C GLY A 45 -19.63 3.28 -18.87
N VAL A 46 -18.85 3.28 -19.95
CA VAL A 46 -17.85 2.25 -20.23
C VAL A 46 -16.51 2.63 -19.58
N LEU A 47 -16.24 3.93 -19.50
CA LEU A 47 -15.04 4.45 -18.87
C LEU A 47 -15.41 5.63 -17.97
N SER A 48 -15.52 5.40 -16.68
CA SER A 48 -15.45 6.53 -15.75
C SER A 48 -14.01 7.08 -15.80
N VAL A 49 -13.85 8.40 -15.70
CA VAL A 49 -12.52 9.04 -15.67
C VAL A 49 -11.66 8.45 -14.55
N GLY A 50 -12.28 7.97 -13.47
CA GLY A 50 -11.60 7.22 -12.41
C GLY A 50 -11.05 5.85 -12.83
N ASN A 51 -11.46 5.34 -14.00
CA ASN A 51 -10.98 4.06 -14.56
C ASN A 51 -9.94 4.27 -15.66
N LEU A 52 -9.77 5.50 -16.17
CA LEU A 52 -8.87 5.79 -17.30
C LEU A 52 -7.43 6.07 -16.87
N ILE A 53 -7.27 6.56 -15.68
CA ILE A 53 -5.97 6.88 -15.11
C ILE A 53 -6.00 6.36 -13.68
N PRO A 54 -4.95 5.72 -13.18
CA PRO A 54 -4.88 5.28 -11.79
C PRO A 54 -4.78 6.48 -10.83
N ILE A 55 -5.56 7.53 -11.08
CA ILE A 55 -5.64 8.75 -10.28
C ILE A 55 -6.45 8.50 -9.00
N GLY A 56 -7.14 7.37 -8.93
CA GLY A 56 -7.91 7.00 -7.75
C GLY A 56 -7.11 6.33 -6.65
N TYR A 57 -5.83 5.98 -6.86
CA TYR A 57 -5.01 5.41 -5.81
C TYR A 57 -4.25 6.49 -5.07
N VAL A 58 -4.57 6.66 -3.82
CA VAL A 58 -3.80 7.48 -2.90
C VAL A 58 -3.05 6.58 -1.97
N ASN A 59 -1.75 6.75 -1.92
CA ASN A 59 -0.95 6.12 -0.91
C ASN A 59 -1.45 6.55 0.48
N PRO A 60 -1.82 5.62 1.37
CA PRO A 60 -2.00 5.99 2.76
C PRO A 60 -0.71 6.60 3.27
N VAL A 61 -0.79 7.81 3.82
CA VAL A 61 0.37 8.54 4.33
C VAL A 61 0.28 8.65 5.85
N PHE A 62 1.32 8.19 6.51
CA PHE A 62 1.49 8.31 7.95
C PHE A 62 2.74 9.15 8.21
N SER A 63 2.58 10.26 8.89
CA SER A 63 3.70 11.13 9.24
C SER A 63 3.75 11.37 10.73
N ASN A 64 4.91 11.09 11.33
CA ASN A 64 5.17 11.28 12.76
C ASN A 64 4.12 10.60 13.68
N CYS A 65 3.58 9.46 13.23
CA CYS A 65 2.64 8.68 14.04
C CYS A 65 3.43 7.77 14.99
N SER A 66 2.92 7.61 16.21
CA SER A 66 3.54 6.72 17.16
C SER A 66 2.54 5.77 17.81
N VAL A 67 3.00 4.56 18.05
CA VAL A 67 2.34 3.57 18.91
C VAL A 67 3.18 3.46 20.17
N SER A 68 2.56 3.60 21.33
CA SER A 68 3.24 3.53 22.63
C SER A 68 2.46 2.63 23.59
N GLY A 69 3.17 1.79 24.30
CA GLY A 69 2.62 0.88 25.31
C GLY A 69 3.59 -0.26 25.59
N ASN A 70 3.40 -0.92 26.72
CA ASN A 70 4.14 -2.13 27.08
C ASN A 70 3.26 -3.36 26.92
N ASP A 71 2.47 -3.41 25.85
CA ASP A 71 1.51 -4.46 25.64
C ASP A 71 2.07 -5.55 24.72
N MET A 72 1.53 -6.74 24.89
CA MET A 72 1.76 -7.86 24.01
C MET A 72 0.80 -7.76 22.81
N ILE A 73 1.37 -7.77 21.61
CA ILE A 73 0.61 -7.77 20.36
C ILE A 73 0.56 -9.21 19.85
N SER A 74 -0.65 -9.69 19.58
CA SER A 74 -0.87 -11.06 19.10
C SER A 74 -1.77 -11.07 17.87
N GLY A 75 -1.42 -11.86 16.86
CA GLY A 75 -2.15 -11.97 15.61
C GLY A 75 -1.93 -13.31 14.92
N GLN A 76 -2.58 -13.50 13.77
CA GLN A 76 -2.43 -14.72 12.98
C GLN A 76 -1.54 -14.50 11.75
N ASN A 77 -2.10 -13.92 10.68
CA ASN A 77 -1.39 -13.86 9.39
C ASN A 77 -0.26 -12.83 9.40
N TYR A 78 -0.59 -11.58 9.72
CA TYR A 78 0.37 -10.47 9.71
C TYR A 78 0.30 -9.73 11.03
N THR A 79 1.39 -9.70 11.76
CA THR A 79 1.44 -9.08 13.08
C THR A 79 2.60 -8.10 13.17
N GLY A 80 2.32 -6.87 13.54
CA GLY A 80 3.35 -5.84 13.67
C GLY A 80 3.01 -4.82 14.76
N GLY A 81 4.04 -4.24 15.35
CA GLY A 81 3.88 -3.25 16.43
C GLY A 81 3.18 -1.97 15.97
N PHE A 82 3.38 -1.55 14.73
CA PHE A 82 2.71 -0.41 14.13
C PHE A 82 1.55 -0.84 13.22
N ALA A 83 1.78 -1.81 12.36
CA ALA A 83 0.77 -2.32 11.44
C ALA A 83 0.98 -3.81 11.15
N GLY A 84 -0.11 -4.57 11.04
CA GLY A 84 -0.05 -5.96 10.61
C GLY A 84 0.41 -6.07 9.16
N GLU A 85 -0.28 -5.38 8.25
CA GLU A 85 0.06 -5.34 6.83
C GLU A 85 -0.05 -3.92 6.27
N THR A 86 0.86 -3.56 5.37
CA THR A 86 0.81 -2.31 4.60
C THR A 86 0.96 -2.60 3.11
N ILE A 87 0.12 -1.97 2.29
CA ILE A 87 0.14 -2.11 0.84
C ILE A 87 0.18 -0.72 0.22
N GLY A 88 1.29 -0.38 -0.44
CA GLY A 88 1.47 0.90 -1.11
C GLY A 88 1.37 2.11 -0.18
N ALA A 89 1.82 1.99 1.06
CA ALA A 89 1.77 3.05 2.06
C ALA A 89 3.08 3.87 2.11
N VAL A 90 2.98 5.13 2.48
CA VAL A 90 4.14 5.98 2.80
C VAL A 90 4.13 6.30 4.29
N MET A 91 5.21 5.96 4.96
CA MET A 91 5.40 6.22 6.39
C MET A 91 6.67 7.04 6.58
N THR A 92 6.56 8.16 7.28
CA THR A 92 7.69 9.05 7.56
C THR A 92 7.77 9.37 9.03
N GLY A 93 8.91 9.11 9.66
CA GLY A 93 9.16 9.43 11.06
C GLY A 93 8.20 8.72 12.03
N CYS A 94 7.63 7.59 11.65
CA CYS A 94 6.72 6.83 12.50
C CYS A 94 7.48 5.96 13.49
N SER A 95 6.91 5.71 14.67
CA SER A 95 7.62 4.96 15.72
C SER A 95 6.74 4.00 16.50
N VAL A 96 7.37 2.93 16.97
CA VAL A 96 6.83 2.03 17.99
C VAL A 96 7.66 2.18 19.25
N ASN A 97 7.01 2.46 20.38
CA ASN A 97 7.66 2.75 21.64
C ASN A 97 7.16 1.79 22.73
N GLY A 98 8.05 1.00 23.30
CA GLY A 98 7.79 0.22 24.50
C GLY A 98 6.97 -1.07 24.31
N THR A 99 6.86 -1.63 23.13
CA THR A 99 6.20 -2.93 22.91
C THR A 99 6.98 -4.04 23.60
N GLU A 100 6.31 -4.88 24.39
CA GLU A 100 6.91 -6.01 25.09
C GLU A 100 7.18 -7.19 24.14
N SER A 101 6.16 -7.56 23.37
CA SER A 101 6.30 -8.64 22.40
C SER A 101 5.32 -8.52 21.23
N VAL A 102 5.74 -9.05 20.07
CA VAL A 102 4.91 -9.20 18.87
C VAL A 102 4.89 -10.67 18.48
N ASN A 103 3.74 -11.30 18.63
CA ASN A 103 3.58 -12.73 18.43
C ASN A 103 2.57 -13.00 17.30
N GLY A 104 3.00 -13.65 16.25
CA GLY A 104 2.16 -14.00 15.13
C GLY A 104 2.32 -15.45 14.72
N THR A 105 1.56 -15.84 13.69
CA THR A 105 1.68 -17.18 13.10
C THR A 105 2.50 -17.12 11.82
N ASP A 106 2.09 -16.33 10.83
CA ASP A 106 2.74 -16.38 9.51
C ASP A 106 3.87 -15.37 9.37
N TYR A 107 3.58 -14.08 9.59
CA TYR A 107 4.57 -13.01 9.43
C TYR A 107 4.51 -12.07 10.63
N SER A 108 5.61 -11.93 11.33
CA SER A 108 5.72 -11.06 12.50
C SER A 108 6.88 -10.08 12.34
N GLY A 109 6.62 -8.81 12.60
CA GLY A 109 7.65 -7.77 12.59
C GLY A 109 7.49 -6.81 13.75
N GLY A 110 8.58 -6.36 14.33
CA GLY A 110 8.54 -5.39 15.43
C GLY A 110 7.84 -4.08 15.04
N PHE A 111 7.91 -3.67 13.77
CA PHE A 111 7.20 -2.53 13.22
C PHE A 111 6.04 -2.96 12.32
N ILE A 112 6.29 -3.74 11.27
CA ILE A 112 5.28 -4.21 10.32
C ILE A 112 5.40 -5.72 10.13
N GLY A 113 4.26 -6.44 10.17
CA GLY A 113 4.22 -7.86 9.83
C GLY A 113 4.55 -8.11 8.37
N ARG A 114 3.90 -7.40 7.46
CA ARG A 114 4.15 -7.47 6.01
C ARG A 114 4.06 -6.10 5.35
N ALA A 115 5.06 -5.75 4.56
CA ALA A 115 5.06 -4.59 3.68
C ALA A 115 5.08 -5.03 2.22
N SER A 116 4.13 -4.55 1.41
CA SER A 116 4.04 -4.91 0.00
C SER A 116 3.64 -3.71 -0.86
N ASN A 117 3.79 -3.87 -2.18
CA ASN A 117 3.28 -2.92 -3.15
C ASN A 117 1.79 -3.16 -3.44
N ALA A 118 1.09 -2.08 -3.77
CA ALA A 118 -0.16 -2.18 -4.50
C ALA A 118 0.14 -2.32 -5.99
N VAL A 119 -0.71 -3.04 -6.70
CA VAL A 119 -0.72 -3.04 -8.16
C VAL A 119 -1.98 -2.29 -8.57
N VAL A 120 -1.79 -1.16 -9.23
CA VAL A 120 -2.88 -0.40 -9.80
C VAL A 120 -3.04 -0.84 -11.24
N ALA A 121 -4.08 -1.61 -11.50
CA ALA A 121 -4.40 -2.05 -12.85
C ALA A 121 -4.69 -0.84 -13.74
N GLY A 122 -4.11 -0.83 -14.93
CA GLY A 122 -4.36 0.22 -15.90
C GLY A 122 -5.84 0.25 -16.29
N ALA A 123 -6.38 1.43 -16.36
CA ALA A 123 -7.82 1.69 -16.44
C ALA A 123 -8.50 1.31 -17.75
N LEU A 124 -7.80 0.77 -18.72
CA LEU A 124 -8.37 0.36 -20.01
C LEU A 124 -8.64 -1.15 -20.11
N ASP A 125 -8.60 -1.85 -18.99
CA ASP A 125 -8.84 -3.30 -18.91
C ASP A 125 -10.23 -3.68 -19.44
N HIS A 126 -11.22 -2.80 -19.26
CA HIS A 126 -12.57 -2.96 -19.81
C HIS A 126 -12.66 -2.93 -21.34
N LEU A 127 -11.64 -2.42 -22.00
CA LEU A 127 -11.54 -2.41 -23.48
C LEU A 127 -10.64 -3.53 -24.00
N GLY A 128 -10.16 -4.42 -23.14
CA GLY A 128 -9.16 -5.42 -23.50
C GLY A 128 -7.79 -4.83 -23.85
N ILE A 129 -7.56 -3.57 -23.51
CA ILE A 129 -6.27 -2.89 -23.69
C ILE A 129 -5.55 -2.95 -22.36
N GLN A 130 -4.60 -3.86 -22.25
CA GLN A 130 -3.69 -3.86 -21.10
C GLN A 130 -2.74 -2.68 -21.19
N ILE A 131 -2.97 -1.68 -20.32
CA ILE A 131 -1.93 -0.74 -19.96
C ILE A 131 -1.15 -1.39 -18.83
N ALA A 132 0.16 -1.28 -18.86
CA ALA A 132 1.04 -1.86 -17.86
C ALA A 132 0.56 -1.54 -16.43
N ASP A 133 0.55 -2.55 -15.58
CA ASP A 133 0.28 -2.40 -14.17
C ASP A 133 1.31 -1.45 -13.53
N PHE A 134 0.82 -0.49 -12.75
CA PHE A 134 1.68 0.45 -12.03
C PHE A 134 1.88 -0.02 -10.59
N PRO A 135 3.08 -0.46 -10.20
CA PRO A 135 3.36 -0.79 -8.83
C PRO A 135 3.46 0.48 -7.99
N VAL A 136 2.71 0.52 -6.90
CA VAL A 136 2.82 1.55 -5.86
C VAL A 136 3.44 0.91 -4.63
N ASN A 137 4.70 1.21 -4.39
CA ASN A 137 5.48 0.57 -3.35
C ASN A 137 5.16 1.13 -1.96
N THR A 138 5.22 0.29 -0.94
CA THR A 138 5.29 0.77 0.45
C THR A 138 6.68 1.37 0.69
N VAL A 139 6.72 2.57 1.27
CA VAL A 139 7.94 3.32 1.56
C VAL A 139 7.95 3.73 3.03
N MET A 140 9.03 3.41 3.72
CA MET A 140 9.27 3.81 5.11
C MET A 140 10.53 4.67 5.17
N LEU A 141 10.41 5.87 5.72
CA LEU A 141 11.50 6.84 5.83
C LEU A 141 11.68 7.27 7.28
N GLY A 142 12.84 7.03 7.85
CA GLY A 142 13.16 7.45 9.22
C GLY A 142 12.23 6.88 10.29
N CYS A 143 11.67 5.68 10.06
CA CYS A 143 10.81 5.02 11.03
C CYS A 143 11.64 4.28 12.09
N SER A 144 11.13 4.13 13.29
CA SER A 144 11.91 3.57 14.39
C SER A 144 11.13 2.66 15.33
N ILE A 145 11.85 1.73 15.94
CA ILE A 145 11.42 1.01 17.13
C ILE A 145 12.29 1.48 18.30
N ASN A 146 11.66 2.07 19.28
CA ASN A 146 12.29 2.57 20.50
C ASN A 146 11.81 1.75 21.70
N GLY A 147 12.52 0.71 22.00
CA GLY A 147 12.18 -0.24 23.06
C GLY A 147 12.62 -1.65 22.71
N SER A 148 12.54 -2.54 23.65
CA SER A 148 12.87 -3.94 23.47
C SER A 148 11.61 -4.72 23.16
N ALA A 149 11.49 -5.23 21.94
CA ALA A 149 10.41 -6.12 21.53
C ALA A 149 10.96 -7.51 21.26
N ASN A 150 10.33 -8.53 21.83
CA ASN A 150 10.50 -9.90 21.37
C ASN A 150 9.55 -10.14 20.20
N VAL A 151 10.06 -10.67 19.09
CA VAL A 151 9.27 -10.93 17.89
C VAL A 151 9.26 -12.43 17.64
N SER A 152 8.07 -13.01 17.54
CA SER A 152 7.95 -14.44 17.23
C SER A 152 6.92 -14.71 16.14
N ALA A 153 7.22 -15.73 15.32
CA ALA A 153 6.31 -16.27 14.32
C ALA A 153 6.33 -17.80 14.39
N THR A 154 5.20 -18.38 14.80
CA THR A 154 5.12 -19.83 15.09
C THR A 154 4.98 -20.71 13.86
N GLY A 155 4.57 -20.14 12.73
CA GLY A 155 4.31 -20.84 11.48
C GLY A 155 3.05 -21.69 11.50
N SER A 156 2.41 -21.77 10.34
CA SER A 156 1.28 -22.68 10.10
C SER A 156 1.79 -24.04 9.63
N SER A 157 1.09 -25.13 9.99
CA SER A 157 1.47 -26.45 9.47
C SER A 157 1.14 -26.60 7.99
N GLY A 158 2.09 -27.14 7.22
CA GLY A 158 1.92 -27.46 5.81
C GLY A 158 2.06 -26.27 4.84
N LYS A 159 2.52 -25.11 5.32
CA LYS A 159 2.83 -23.92 4.50
C LYS A 159 4.20 -23.36 4.88
N GLU A 160 4.86 -22.73 3.93
CA GLU A 160 5.96 -21.83 4.26
C GLU A 160 5.38 -20.63 5.03
N SER A 161 5.73 -20.53 6.28
CA SER A 161 5.20 -19.52 7.20
C SER A 161 6.05 -19.47 8.46
N GLY A 162 5.84 -18.47 9.28
CA GLY A 162 6.65 -18.31 10.49
C GLY A 162 7.88 -17.45 10.23
N TYR A 163 7.71 -16.42 9.44
CA TYR A 163 8.73 -15.42 9.15
C TYR A 163 8.73 -14.35 10.24
N ALA A 164 9.85 -14.20 10.94
CA ALA A 164 10.00 -13.18 11.96
C ALA A 164 11.13 -12.22 11.63
N GLY A 165 10.85 -10.93 11.71
CA GLY A 165 11.84 -9.88 11.50
C GLY A 165 11.83 -8.85 12.62
N GLY A 166 12.99 -8.39 13.07
CA GLY A 166 13.08 -7.38 14.11
C GLY A 166 12.32 -6.09 13.76
N PHE A 167 12.33 -5.68 12.49
CA PHE A 167 11.61 -4.53 11.99
C PHE A 167 10.40 -4.95 11.14
N ILE A 168 10.62 -5.76 10.10
CA ILE A 168 9.59 -6.21 9.15
C ILE A 168 9.67 -7.73 9.04
N GLY A 169 8.52 -8.43 9.13
CA GLY A 169 8.43 -9.87 8.96
C GLY A 169 8.61 -10.29 7.50
N GLU A 170 7.91 -9.62 6.58
CA GLU A 170 8.06 -9.80 5.13
C GLU A 170 8.08 -8.45 4.42
N MET A 171 8.99 -8.30 3.47
CA MET A 171 9.09 -7.09 2.65
C MET A 171 9.09 -7.47 1.16
N ARG A 172 8.08 -7.01 0.41
CA ARG A 172 7.96 -7.25 -1.04
C ARG A 172 7.82 -5.92 -1.77
N ASN A 173 8.70 -5.68 -2.74
CA ASN A 173 8.65 -4.47 -3.58
C ASN A 173 8.38 -3.21 -2.75
N SER A 174 9.14 -3.01 -1.70
CA SER A 174 8.97 -1.95 -0.72
C SER A 174 10.33 -1.39 -0.34
N TYR A 175 10.36 -0.25 0.32
CA TYR A 175 11.60 0.43 0.70
C TYR A 175 11.57 0.82 2.17
N ALA A 176 12.67 0.57 2.88
CA ALA A 176 12.92 1.07 4.21
C ALA A 176 14.25 1.83 4.19
N VAL A 177 14.20 3.14 4.43
CA VAL A 177 15.37 4.04 4.37
C VAL A 177 15.49 4.75 5.71
N ASP A 178 16.71 4.80 6.24
CA ASP A 178 17.03 5.44 7.53
C ASP A 178 16.14 4.95 8.69
N CYS A 179 15.67 3.70 8.61
CA CYS A 179 14.90 3.08 9.68
C CYS A 179 15.82 2.46 10.73
N SER A 180 15.39 2.50 11.99
CA SER A 180 16.22 2.07 13.10
C SER A 180 15.48 1.27 14.16
N ILE A 181 16.24 0.42 14.86
CA ILE A 181 15.83 -0.27 16.07
C ILE A 181 16.82 0.10 17.17
N SER A 182 16.34 0.76 18.24
CA SER A 182 17.23 1.16 19.34
C SER A 182 17.60 0.01 20.26
N SER A 183 16.68 -0.93 20.42
CA SER A 183 16.90 -2.16 21.18
C SER A 183 16.00 -3.26 20.62
N LEU A 184 16.54 -4.45 20.51
CA LEU A 184 15.79 -5.62 20.03
C LEU A 184 15.96 -6.74 21.06
N GLY A 185 14.84 -7.38 21.39
CA GLY A 185 14.83 -8.61 22.15
C GLY A 185 15.13 -9.82 21.27
N THR A 186 14.51 -10.94 21.56
CA THR A 186 14.66 -12.16 20.76
C THR A 186 13.79 -12.09 19.50
N VAL A 187 14.35 -12.45 18.36
CA VAL A 187 13.60 -12.69 17.12
C VAL A 187 13.60 -14.18 16.86
N SER A 188 12.44 -14.78 16.71
CA SER A 188 12.28 -16.22 16.53
C SER A 188 11.22 -16.52 15.49
N GLY A 189 11.63 -17.15 14.39
CA GLY A 189 10.77 -17.64 13.33
C GLY A 189 10.84 -19.16 13.21
N LYS A 190 9.82 -19.79 12.66
CA LYS A 190 9.84 -21.23 12.39
C LYS A 190 10.69 -21.52 11.14
N ASP A 191 10.48 -20.78 10.07
CA ASP A 191 11.15 -21.04 8.80
C ASP A 191 12.28 -20.02 8.53
N TYR A 192 12.06 -18.74 8.85
CA TYR A 192 13.05 -17.68 8.64
C TYR A 192 13.04 -16.64 9.78
N THR A 193 14.24 -16.20 10.10
CA THR A 193 14.51 -15.13 11.07
C THR A 193 15.48 -14.13 10.50
#